data_b8db61f0257ac1fa694ee7ff99fa727e
#
_entry.id   b8db61f0257ac1fa694ee7ff99fa727e
#
_cell.length_a   1.000
_cell.length_b   1.000
_cell.length_c   1.000
_cell.angle_alpha   90.00
_cell.angle_beta   90.00
_cell.angle_gamma   90.00
#
_symmetry.space_group_name_H-M   'P 1'
#
loop_
_entity.id
_entity.type
_entity.pdbx_description
1 polymer ?
#
loop_
_entity_poly.entity_id
_entity_poly.type
_entity_poly.pdbx_seq_one_letter_code
_entity_poly.pdbx_strand_id
1 'polypeptide(L)'
;TVATMKRGKKIKTTTDLKDVIERALNFLPEKERKEAVKKSCQRTFQALRIDVNSEFEVLEELLEKLPDALAPGGKVAILTFHSGEDRLVKHAFKYGKKVGIYSDVAKDVIRPSKEECAQNGRAKSTKMRWAIKVK
;
A
#
# COMPACT_ATOMS: atom_id res chain seq x y z
N THR A 1 -5.58 -7.80 -19.94
CA THR A 1 -5.80 -9.07 -19.21
C THR A 1 -7.16 -9.67 -19.57
N VAL A 2 -8.25 -8.92 -19.45
CA VAL A 2 -9.61 -9.40 -19.81
C VAL A 2 -9.70 -9.78 -21.28
N ALA A 3 -9.14 -8.99 -22.20
CA ALA A 3 -9.11 -9.28 -23.62
C ALA A 3 -8.31 -10.57 -23.94
N THR A 4 -7.24 -10.81 -23.19
CA THR A 4 -6.40 -12.02 -23.35
C THR A 4 -7.13 -13.25 -22.82
N MET A 5 -7.86 -13.14 -21.71
CA MET A 5 -8.68 -14.22 -21.15
C MET A 5 -9.85 -14.57 -22.09
N LYS A 6 -10.49 -13.57 -22.72
CA LYS A 6 -11.55 -13.79 -23.73
C LYS A 6 -11.03 -14.55 -24.97
N ARG A 7 -9.73 -14.49 -25.27
CA ARG A 7 -9.12 -15.25 -26.37
C ARG A 7 -8.65 -16.66 -25.95
N GLY A 8 -9.04 -17.13 -24.76
CA GLY A 8 -8.72 -18.48 -24.27
C GLY A 8 -7.26 -18.69 -23.83
N LYS A 9 -6.47 -17.64 -23.78
CA LYS A 9 -5.07 -17.73 -23.36
C LYS A 9 -4.98 -17.61 -21.83
N LYS A 10 -4.68 -18.71 -21.15
CA LYS A 10 -4.46 -18.71 -19.69
C LYS A 10 -3.14 -18.07 -19.34
N ILE A 11 -3.16 -17.11 -18.40
CA ILE A 11 -1.97 -16.54 -17.77
C ILE A 11 -1.62 -17.47 -16.60
N LYS A 12 -0.46 -18.15 -16.67
CA LYS A 12 -0.01 -19.11 -15.67
C LYS A 12 1.16 -18.61 -14.85
N THR A 13 1.97 -17.74 -15.40
CA THR A 13 3.21 -17.27 -14.78
C THR A 13 3.27 -15.75 -14.72
N THR A 14 4.15 -15.22 -13.89
CA THR A 14 4.43 -13.77 -13.83
C THR A 14 4.96 -13.23 -15.15
N THR A 15 5.72 -14.04 -15.88
CA THR A 15 6.24 -13.71 -17.21
C THR A 15 5.08 -13.59 -18.22
N ASP A 16 4.12 -14.52 -18.21
CA ASP A 16 2.94 -14.44 -19.09
C ASP A 16 2.17 -13.12 -18.85
N LEU A 17 1.99 -12.72 -17.60
CA LEU A 17 1.31 -11.47 -17.26
C LEU A 17 2.10 -10.25 -17.73
N LYS A 18 3.43 -10.26 -17.55
CA LYS A 18 4.31 -9.20 -18.07
C LYS A 18 4.19 -9.08 -19.58
N ASP A 19 4.21 -10.19 -20.32
CA ASP A 19 4.10 -10.21 -21.78
C ASP A 19 2.75 -9.64 -22.25
N VAL A 20 1.67 -9.92 -21.53
CA VAL A 20 0.35 -9.35 -21.81
C VAL A 20 0.36 -7.83 -21.63
N ILE A 21 0.97 -7.34 -20.56
CA ILE A 21 1.09 -5.89 -20.30
C ILE A 21 1.94 -5.22 -21.36
N GLU A 22 3.05 -5.84 -21.73
CA GLU A 22 3.96 -5.32 -22.77
C GLU A 22 3.27 -5.21 -24.13
N ARG A 23 2.51 -6.23 -24.54
CA ARG A 23 1.70 -6.19 -25.75
C ARG A 23 0.60 -5.13 -25.72
N ALA A 24 -0.04 -4.95 -24.56
CA ALA A 24 -1.07 -3.92 -24.39
C ALA A 24 -0.52 -2.49 -24.55
N LEU A 25 0.76 -2.28 -24.29
CA LEU A 25 1.45 -0.99 -24.40
C LEU A 25 2.29 -0.85 -25.69
N ASN A 26 2.11 -1.75 -26.64
CA ASN A 26 2.90 -1.79 -27.87
C ASN A 26 2.68 -0.58 -28.81
N PHE A 27 1.59 0.17 -28.58
CA PHE A 27 1.30 1.41 -29.30
C PHE A 27 2.17 2.61 -28.89
N LEU A 28 2.90 2.49 -27.77
CA LEU A 28 3.79 3.56 -27.29
C LEU A 28 5.12 3.59 -28.03
N PRO A 29 5.72 4.78 -28.21
CA PRO A 29 7.08 4.91 -28.73
C PRO A 29 8.09 4.12 -27.87
N GLU A 30 9.12 3.56 -28.52
CA GLU A 30 10.08 2.68 -27.85
C GLU A 30 10.77 3.30 -26.63
N LYS A 31 11.07 4.61 -26.69
CA LYS A 31 11.70 5.35 -25.58
C LYS A 31 10.83 5.38 -24.31
N GLU A 32 9.51 5.46 -24.46
CA GLU A 32 8.56 5.56 -23.35
C GLU A 32 8.08 4.18 -22.90
N ARG A 33 8.10 3.20 -23.81
CA ARG A 33 7.53 1.86 -23.60
C ARG A 33 8.16 1.13 -22.42
N LYS A 34 9.48 1.13 -22.30
CA LYS A 34 10.18 0.41 -21.22
C LYS A 34 9.74 0.90 -19.83
N GLU A 35 9.65 2.21 -19.64
CA GLU A 35 9.24 2.77 -18.36
C GLU A 35 7.73 2.58 -18.10
N ALA A 36 6.91 2.74 -19.15
CA ALA A 36 5.47 2.50 -19.06
C ALA A 36 5.15 1.04 -18.73
N VAL A 37 5.82 0.08 -19.34
CA VAL A 37 5.70 -1.36 -19.04
C VAL A 37 6.13 -1.63 -17.60
N LYS A 38 7.27 -1.10 -17.15
CA LYS A 38 7.75 -1.26 -15.78
C LYS A 38 6.73 -0.74 -14.76
N LYS A 39 6.23 0.48 -14.94
CA LYS A 39 5.23 1.08 -14.04
C LYS A 39 3.91 0.32 -14.07
N SER A 40 3.45 -0.11 -15.25
CA SER A 40 2.21 -0.87 -15.38
C SER A 40 2.32 -2.26 -14.75
N CYS A 41 3.46 -2.94 -14.91
CA CYS A 41 3.73 -4.20 -14.22
C CYS A 41 3.73 -4.01 -12.71
N GLN A 42 4.43 -3.02 -12.18
CA GLN A 42 4.45 -2.75 -10.74
C GLN A 42 3.04 -2.54 -10.17
N ARG A 43 2.21 -1.75 -10.84
CA ARG A 43 0.83 -1.48 -10.40
C ARG A 43 -0.05 -2.73 -10.50
N THR A 44 0.07 -3.49 -11.58
CA THR A 44 -0.73 -4.71 -11.79
C THR A 44 -0.37 -5.78 -10.77
N PHE A 45 0.93 -6.03 -10.55
CA PHE A 45 1.37 -7.00 -9.55
C PHE A 45 1.02 -6.57 -8.13
N GLN A 46 1.12 -5.27 -7.80
CA GLN A 46 0.69 -4.74 -6.53
C GLN A 46 -0.82 -4.94 -6.31
N ALA A 47 -1.64 -4.63 -7.31
CA ALA A 47 -3.09 -4.80 -7.22
C ALA A 47 -3.47 -6.27 -7.01
N LEU A 48 -2.85 -7.19 -7.74
CA LEU A 48 -3.07 -8.64 -7.56
C LEU A 48 -2.65 -9.12 -6.17
N ARG A 49 -1.52 -8.66 -5.66
CA ARG A 49 -1.05 -9.02 -4.33
C ARG A 49 -2.03 -8.57 -3.25
N ILE A 50 -2.48 -7.32 -3.33
CA ILE A 50 -3.45 -6.75 -2.39
C ILE A 50 -4.76 -7.55 -2.40
N ASP A 51 -5.27 -7.87 -3.60
CA ASP A 51 -6.51 -8.61 -3.79
C ASP A 51 -6.41 -10.05 -3.27
N VAL A 52 -5.37 -10.78 -3.69
CA VAL A 52 -5.16 -12.19 -3.28
C VAL A 52 -4.94 -12.33 -1.78
N ASN A 53 -4.24 -11.39 -1.16
CA ASN A 53 -3.94 -11.43 0.27
C ASN A 53 -4.98 -10.69 1.13
N SER A 54 -6.01 -10.08 0.53
CA SER A 54 -6.99 -9.25 1.23
C SER A 54 -6.32 -8.20 2.15
N GLU A 55 -5.25 -7.55 1.65
CA GLU A 55 -4.37 -6.70 2.47
C GLU A 55 -5.13 -5.52 3.10
N PHE A 56 -6.10 -4.95 2.40
CA PHE A 56 -6.89 -3.84 2.94
C PHE A 56 -7.88 -4.30 4.00
N GLU A 57 -8.57 -5.40 3.78
CA GLU A 57 -9.53 -5.97 4.73
C GLU A 57 -8.85 -6.36 6.03
N VAL A 58 -7.66 -7.00 5.94
CA VAL A 58 -6.85 -7.34 7.12
C VAL A 58 -6.39 -6.10 7.88
N LEU A 59 -5.97 -5.06 7.15
CA LEU A 59 -5.56 -3.79 7.78
C LEU A 59 -6.75 -3.08 8.42
N GLU A 60 -7.92 -3.07 7.80
CA GLU A 60 -9.15 -2.50 8.36
C GLU A 60 -9.55 -3.23 9.64
N GLU A 61 -9.55 -4.56 9.64
CA GLU A 61 -9.83 -5.38 10.82
C GLU A 61 -8.84 -5.10 11.96
N LEU A 62 -7.55 -4.97 11.64
CA LEU A 62 -6.54 -4.58 12.64
C LEU A 62 -6.87 -3.20 13.23
N LEU A 63 -7.19 -2.22 12.41
CA LEU A 63 -7.48 -0.85 12.86
C LEU A 63 -8.74 -0.76 13.70
N GLU A 64 -9.74 -1.60 13.44
CA GLU A 64 -10.96 -1.70 14.23
C GLU A 64 -10.70 -2.32 15.63
N LYS A 65 -9.88 -3.37 15.70
CA LYS A 65 -9.56 -4.07 16.95
C LYS A 65 -8.46 -3.39 17.76
N LEU A 66 -7.69 -2.52 17.14
CA LEU A 66 -6.54 -1.87 17.76
C LEU A 66 -6.87 -1.09 19.05
N PRO A 67 -7.99 -0.34 19.15
CA PRO A 67 -8.38 0.33 20.39
C PRO A 67 -8.54 -0.62 21.58
N ASP A 68 -9.08 -1.80 21.36
CA ASP A 68 -9.29 -2.78 22.42
C ASP A 68 -7.99 -3.50 22.83
N ALA A 69 -7.09 -3.67 21.89
CA ALA A 69 -5.79 -4.29 22.13
C ALA A 69 -4.79 -3.37 22.86
N LEU A 70 -4.97 -2.06 22.78
CA LEU A 70 -4.09 -1.09 23.43
C LEU A 70 -4.51 -0.85 24.90
N ALA A 71 -3.55 -0.86 25.82
CA ALA A 71 -3.75 -0.40 27.17
C ALA A 71 -4.07 1.11 27.22
N PRO A 72 -4.75 1.62 28.25
CA PRO A 72 -4.94 3.05 28.45
C PRO A 72 -3.61 3.80 28.44
N GLY A 73 -3.51 4.88 27.66
CA GLY A 73 -2.23 5.61 27.42
C GLY A 73 -1.24 4.89 26.52
N GLY A 74 -1.58 3.70 26.01
CA GLY A 74 -0.74 2.93 25.09
C GLY A 74 -0.49 3.66 23.77
N LYS A 75 0.67 3.41 23.19
CA LYS A 75 1.10 4.02 21.93
C LYS A 75 1.17 2.96 20.83
N VAL A 76 0.79 3.33 19.63
CA VAL A 76 0.90 2.51 18.43
C VAL A 76 1.58 3.29 17.32
N ALA A 77 2.43 2.64 16.56
CA ALA A 77 3.00 3.17 15.32
C ALA A 77 2.81 2.14 14.21
N ILE A 78 2.32 2.60 13.06
CA ILE A 78 2.07 1.76 11.89
C ILE A 78 2.92 2.27 10.73
N LEU A 79 3.68 1.36 10.15
CA LEU A 79 4.45 1.57 8.93
C LEU A 79 3.64 1.06 7.74
N THR A 80 3.52 1.88 6.71
CA THR A 80 2.88 1.54 5.45
C THR A 80 3.83 1.80 4.28
N PHE A 81 3.66 1.07 3.19
CA PHE A 81 4.58 1.13 2.05
C PHE A 81 3.95 1.72 0.79
N HIS A 82 2.63 1.89 0.77
CA HIS A 82 1.93 2.57 -0.34
C HIS A 82 0.79 3.47 0.16
N SER A 83 0.30 4.31 -0.74
CA SER A 83 -0.67 5.36 -0.40
C SER A 83 -2.05 4.82 0.00
N GLY A 84 -2.45 3.64 -0.46
CA GLY A 84 -3.71 3.00 -0.09
C GLY A 84 -3.74 2.65 1.39
N GLU A 85 -2.72 1.94 1.88
CA GLU A 85 -2.57 1.60 3.30
C GLU A 85 -2.48 2.85 4.17
N ASP A 86 -1.63 3.82 3.79
CA ASP A 86 -1.48 5.08 4.53
C ASP A 86 -2.80 5.83 4.67
N ARG A 87 -3.65 5.79 3.65
CA ARG A 87 -4.97 6.43 3.68
C ARG A 87 -5.88 5.79 4.72
N LEU A 88 -5.91 4.46 4.79
CA LEU A 88 -6.71 3.72 5.79
C LEU A 88 -6.25 4.07 7.21
N VAL A 89 -4.94 4.00 7.49
CA VAL A 89 -4.37 4.34 8.80
C VAL A 89 -4.66 5.79 9.16
N LYS A 90 -4.46 6.73 8.23
CA LYS A 90 -4.76 8.15 8.43
C LYS A 90 -6.22 8.38 8.82
N HIS A 91 -7.16 7.75 8.11
CA HIS A 91 -8.59 7.91 8.37
C HIS A 91 -8.97 7.31 9.72
N ALA A 92 -8.51 6.09 10.03
CA ALA A 92 -8.79 5.42 11.30
C ALA A 92 -8.28 6.23 12.50
N PHE A 93 -7.04 6.73 12.45
CA PHE A 93 -6.47 7.52 13.52
C PHE A 93 -7.18 8.89 13.69
N LYS A 94 -7.49 9.58 12.60
CA LYS A 94 -8.24 10.83 12.65
C LYS A 94 -9.64 10.64 13.21
N TYR A 95 -10.34 9.60 12.79
CA TYR A 95 -11.66 9.26 13.31
C TYR A 95 -11.58 8.92 14.80
N GLY A 96 -10.65 8.05 15.20
CA GLY A 96 -10.45 7.69 16.60
C GLY A 96 -10.13 8.88 17.51
N LYS A 97 -9.36 9.86 17.02
CA LYS A 97 -9.14 11.13 17.73
C LYS A 97 -10.43 11.95 17.87
N LYS A 98 -11.22 12.03 16.79
CA LYS A 98 -12.50 12.78 16.79
C LYS A 98 -13.52 12.22 17.78
N VAL A 99 -13.59 10.88 17.90
CA VAL A 99 -14.53 10.21 18.80
C VAL A 99 -13.98 9.95 20.21
N GLY A 100 -12.76 10.41 20.51
CA GLY A 100 -12.16 10.32 21.84
C GLY A 100 -11.50 8.99 22.19
N ILE A 101 -11.24 8.12 21.22
CA ILE A 101 -10.48 6.86 21.40
C ILE A 101 -8.99 7.16 21.56
N TYR A 102 -8.46 8.07 20.76
CA TYR A 102 -7.07 8.50 20.80
C TYR A 102 -6.96 9.92 21.34
N SER A 103 -6.09 10.13 22.32
CA SER A 103 -5.78 11.46 22.89
C SER A 103 -4.95 12.28 21.90
N ASP A 104 -4.03 11.64 21.18
CA ASP A 104 -3.24 12.29 20.15
C ASP A 104 -2.89 11.34 19.00
N VAL A 105 -2.67 11.93 17.83
CA VAL A 105 -2.30 11.21 16.59
C VAL A 105 -1.32 12.03 15.77
N ALA A 106 -0.51 11.36 14.95
CA ALA A 106 0.39 12.02 14.02
C ALA A 106 -0.37 12.99 13.11
N LYS A 107 -0.05 14.28 13.15
CA LYS A 107 -0.62 15.31 12.26
C LYS A 107 -0.20 15.04 10.82
N ASP A 108 1.08 14.80 10.63
CA ASP A 108 1.69 14.52 9.34
C ASP A 108 2.34 13.14 9.31
N VAL A 109 2.55 12.61 8.09
CA VAL A 109 3.26 11.36 7.90
C VAL A 109 4.76 11.55 8.22
N ILE A 110 5.34 10.62 8.98
CA ILE A 110 6.78 10.56 9.19
C ILE A 110 7.40 9.77 8.05
N ARG A 111 8.41 10.35 7.43
CA ARG A 111 9.15 9.78 6.31
C ARG A 111 10.54 9.36 6.75
N PRO A 112 11.15 8.36 6.08
CA PRO A 112 12.53 7.97 6.35
C PRO A 112 13.50 9.09 5.99
N SER A 113 14.64 9.12 6.66
CA SER A 113 15.72 10.06 6.36
C SER A 113 16.39 9.75 5.01
N LYS A 114 17.19 10.68 4.50
CA LYS A 114 17.97 10.46 3.27
C LYS A 114 19.01 9.35 3.46
N GLU A 115 19.61 9.30 4.63
CA GLU A 115 20.60 8.29 5.02
C GLU A 115 19.97 6.90 5.06
N GLU A 116 18.80 6.76 5.67
CA GLU A 116 18.04 5.51 5.71
C GLU A 116 17.66 5.06 4.30
N CYS A 117 17.21 5.97 3.44
CA CYS A 117 16.88 5.68 2.05
C CYS A 117 18.10 5.27 1.22
N ALA A 118 19.29 5.77 1.55
CA ALA A 118 20.54 5.39 0.89
C ALA A 118 20.98 3.98 1.30
N GLN A 119 20.84 3.63 2.58
CA GLN A 119 21.17 2.30 3.10
C GLN A 119 20.11 1.25 2.71
N ASN A 120 18.85 1.62 2.70
CA ASN A 120 17.72 0.76 2.37
C ASN A 120 16.81 1.40 1.32
N GLY A 121 17.00 1.04 0.07
CA GLY A 121 16.19 1.57 -1.04
C GLY A 121 14.69 1.29 -0.92
N ARG A 122 14.26 0.29 -0.13
CA ARG A 122 12.86 -0.01 0.13
C ARG A 122 12.21 1.01 1.08
N ALA A 123 13.00 1.70 1.88
CA ALA A 123 12.51 2.72 2.81
C ALA A 123 11.87 3.93 2.11
N LYS A 124 12.23 4.22 0.86
CA LYS A 124 11.75 5.41 0.10
C LYS A 124 10.22 5.57 0.07
N SER A 125 9.48 4.48 0.01
CA SER A 125 8.01 4.49 -0.02
C SER A 125 7.37 4.42 1.36
N THR A 126 8.15 4.21 2.42
CA THR A 126 7.67 4.02 3.78
C THR A 126 7.05 5.28 4.35
N LYS A 127 5.94 5.10 5.03
CA LYS A 127 5.21 6.14 5.75
C LYS A 127 4.88 5.60 7.14
N MET A 128 5.16 6.39 8.17
CA MET A 128 4.82 6.04 9.54
C MET A 128 3.80 7.02 10.11
N ARG A 129 2.78 6.46 10.78
CA ARG A 129 1.82 7.22 11.58
C ARG A 129 1.71 6.59 12.95
N TRP A 130 1.45 7.41 13.95
CA TRP A 130 1.28 6.98 15.33
C TRP A 130 0.00 7.54 15.94
N ALA A 131 -0.48 6.84 16.97
CA ALA A 131 -1.59 7.28 17.82
C ALA A 131 -1.31 6.89 19.26
N ILE A 132 -1.93 7.65 20.20
CA ILE A 132 -1.88 7.41 21.64
C ILE A 132 -3.32 7.22 22.12
N LYS A 133 -3.60 6.08 22.75
CA LYS A 133 -4.90 5.82 23.35
C LYS A 133 -5.13 6.73 24.55
N VAL A 134 -6.36 7.16 24.77
CA VAL A 134 -6.74 7.89 25.99
C VAL A 134 -6.43 7.05 27.24
N LYS A 135 -6.14 7.74 28.34
CA LYS A 135 -5.90 7.09 29.65
C LYS A 135 -7.19 6.53 30.24
#